data_5e66ca9f05662557ed06692b5dee7fb3
#
_entry.id   5e66ca9f05662557ed06692b5dee7fb3
#
_cell.length_a   1.000
_cell.length_b   1.000
_cell.length_c   1.000
_cell.angle_alpha   90.00
_cell.angle_beta   90.00
_cell.angle_gamma   90.00
#
_symmetry.space_group_name_H-M   'P 1'
#
loop_
_entity.id
_entity.type
_entity.pdbx_description
1 polymer ?
#
loop_
_entity_poly.entity_id
_entity_poly.type
_entity_poly.pdbx_seq_one_letter_code
_entity_poly.pdbx_strand_id
1 'polypeptide(L)'
;MSEPLAERMRPHTLADYVGQKHLVGEGAVLRKMIDAGRISSFILWGPPGVGKTTLAQIVAQTLKVPFYTLSAVTSGVKDVREVIERAKNGRFFNSISPILFIDEIHRFSKSQQDSLLGAVEKGIVTLIGATTENPSFEVIRPLLSRCQLYVLKPLEKEDLEGLLHRAITEDVELKEKHIVLQETGAMLRFSGGDARKLLNILELVVESAGSDDVVITDKMVEEQLQQNPLAYDKQGDMHYDIISAFIKSIRGSDPDAALYWMARMIEGGEDPQFIARRVVISASEDVGLANPNALLLANAAFDTVMKIGWPEARIALAEAVVYLATSPKSNSAYLGIDAALSAVKKTGNLPVPLHIRNAPTKLMADLGYHDGYKYPHDYPGHFTPQQYLPDALQDARFWHAQHSPSEERLYNWMVTCWGERFKK
;
A
#
# COMPACT_ATOMS: atom_id res chain seq x y z
N MET A 1 25.62 -23.95 8.85
CA MET A 1 24.87 -23.51 7.65
C MET A 1 25.55 -22.25 7.18
N SER A 2 25.93 -22.16 5.92
CA SER A 2 26.46 -20.94 5.31
C SER A 2 25.40 -19.84 5.30
N GLU A 3 25.82 -18.61 5.21
CA GLU A 3 24.92 -17.46 5.07
C GLU A 3 24.17 -17.57 3.73
N PRO A 4 22.84 -17.26 3.66
CA PRO A 4 22.07 -17.36 2.42
C PRO A 4 22.67 -16.54 1.28
N LEU A 5 22.60 -17.04 0.04
CA LEU A 5 23.15 -16.38 -1.15
C LEU A 5 22.65 -14.91 -1.28
N ALA A 6 21.40 -14.65 -0.98
CA ALA A 6 20.85 -13.29 -1.01
C ALA A 6 21.54 -12.33 -0.04
N GLU A 7 22.10 -12.80 1.07
CA GLU A 7 22.87 -12.00 2.01
C GLU A 7 24.32 -11.88 1.57
N ARG A 8 24.94 -12.97 1.10
CA ARG A 8 26.33 -12.96 0.57
C ARG A 8 26.48 -12.02 -0.64
N MET A 9 25.42 -11.94 -1.48
CA MET A 9 25.38 -11.07 -2.67
C MET A 9 24.85 -9.66 -2.40
N ARG A 10 24.66 -9.28 -1.13
CA ARG A 10 24.17 -7.94 -0.79
C ARG A 10 25.16 -6.85 -1.21
N PRO A 11 24.74 -5.87 -2.03
CA PRO A 11 25.62 -4.76 -2.43
C PRO A 11 26.11 -3.93 -1.23
N HIS A 12 27.40 -3.57 -1.26
CA HIS A 12 28.02 -2.70 -0.27
C HIS A 12 28.25 -1.28 -0.77
N THR A 13 28.25 -1.07 -2.08
CA THR A 13 28.47 0.23 -2.72
C THR A 13 27.33 0.58 -3.68
N LEU A 14 27.21 1.86 -4.03
CA LEU A 14 26.26 2.31 -5.05
C LEU A 14 26.60 1.76 -6.46
N ALA A 15 27.86 1.41 -6.70
CA ALA A 15 28.29 0.83 -7.98
C ALA A 15 27.75 -0.60 -8.16
N ASP A 16 27.64 -1.35 -7.06
CA ASP A 16 27.14 -2.73 -7.04
C ASP A 16 25.61 -2.80 -6.92
N TYR A 17 24.98 -1.65 -6.63
CA TYR A 17 23.54 -1.58 -6.40
C TYR A 17 22.77 -1.68 -7.72
N VAL A 18 21.97 -2.72 -7.85
CA VAL A 18 21.25 -3.05 -9.08
C VAL A 18 19.94 -2.26 -9.19
N GLY A 19 19.65 -1.77 -10.39
CA GLY A 19 18.41 -1.05 -10.70
C GLY A 19 18.37 0.38 -10.15
N GLN A 20 17.17 0.94 -10.04
CA GLN A 20 16.85 2.26 -9.46
C GLN A 20 17.66 3.43 -10.04
N LYS A 21 18.07 3.38 -11.30
CA LYS A 21 18.92 4.40 -11.96
C LYS A 21 18.34 5.81 -11.85
N HIS A 22 17.01 5.95 -11.79
CA HIS A 22 16.32 7.23 -11.61
C HIS A 22 16.55 7.88 -10.23
N LEU A 23 16.95 7.11 -9.21
CA LEU A 23 17.25 7.60 -7.85
C LEU A 23 18.76 7.71 -7.59
N VAL A 24 19.51 6.70 -7.98
CA VAL A 24 20.93 6.55 -7.61
C VAL A 24 21.89 6.51 -8.80
N GLY A 25 21.39 6.61 -10.02
CA GLY A 25 22.21 6.75 -11.23
C GLY A 25 22.98 8.07 -11.25
N GLU A 26 23.89 8.21 -12.20
CA GLU A 26 24.67 9.43 -12.36
C GLU A 26 23.76 10.66 -12.55
N GLY A 27 23.98 11.69 -11.74
CA GLY A 27 23.19 12.91 -11.75
C GLY A 27 21.80 12.82 -11.10
N ALA A 28 21.37 11.66 -10.60
CA ALA A 28 20.10 11.48 -9.92
C ALA A 28 20.05 12.18 -8.56
N VAL A 29 18.83 12.49 -8.09
CA VAL A 29 18.62 13.34 -6.91
C VAL A 29 19.26 12.76 -5.66
N LEU A 30 18.97 11.48 -5.34
CA LEU A 30 19.51 10.85 -4.14
C LEU A 30 21.04 10.66 -4.24
N ARG A 31 21.55 10.34 -5.44
CA ARG A 31 22.98 10.25 -5.71
C ARG A 31 23.70 11.56 -5.38
N LYS A 32 23.20 12.70 -5.88
CA LYS A 32 23.77 14.02 -5.59
C LYS A 32 23.81 14.34 -4.09
N MET A 33 22.77 13.97 -3.35
CA MET A 33 22.72 14.19 -1.90
C MET A 33 23.75 13.34 -1.16
N ILE A 34 23.92 12.09 -1.57
CA ILE A 34 24.93 11.18 -1.00
C ILE A 34 26.34 11.70 -1.30
N ASP A 35 26.61 12.05 -2.55
CA ASP A 35 27.93 12.58 -2.99
C ASP A 35 28.26 13.91 -2.30
N ALA A 36 27.26 14.74 -2.00
CA ALA A 36 27.43 15.98 -1.23
C ALA A 36 27.60 15.74 0.29
N GLY A 37 27.50 14.51 0.78
CA GLY A 37 27.59 14.18 2.20
C GLY A 37 26.44 14.69 3.05
N ARG A 38 25.31 15.05 2.45
CA ARG A 38 24.15 15.65 3.13
C ARG A 38 22.87 15.00 2.65
N ILE A 39 22.21 14.28 3.54
CA ILE A 39 20.89 13.71 3.29
C ILE A 39 19.87 14.28 4.26
N SER A 40 18.67 14.53 3.79
CA SER A 40 17.48 14.78 4.60
C SER A 40 16.79 13.46 4.92
N SER A 41 15.89 13.45 5.87
CA SER A 41 15.03 12.27 6.13
C SER A 41 14.15 11.96 4.92
N PHE A 42 13.99 10.66 4.64
CA PHE A 42 13.18 10.21 3.52
C PHE A 42 12.51 8.86 3.76
N ILE A 43 11.50 8.57 2.95
CA ILE A 43 10.79 7.30 2.94
C ILE A 43 11.02 6.63 1.58
N LEU A 44 11.42 5.36 1.62
CA LEU A 44 11.54 4.48 0.46
C LEU A 44 10.26 3.68 0.31
N TRP A 45 9.52 3.91 -0.75
CA TRP A 45 8.30 3.19 -1.07
C TRP A 45 8.50 2.35 -2.33
N GLY A 46 8.16 1.08 -2.27
CA GLY A 46 8.24 0.19 -3.43
C GLY A 46 8.05 -1.28 -3.04
N PRO A 47 7.93 -2.18 -4.02
CA PRO A 47 7.69 -3.60 -3.78
C PRO A 47 8.80 -4.26 -2.95
N PRO A 48 8.57 -5.47 -2.41
CA PRO A 48 9.62 -6.20 -1.70
C PRO A 48 10.78 -6.55 -2.64
N GLY A 49 11.96 -6.81 -2.05
CA GLY A 49 13.14 -7.29 -2.78
C GLY A 49 13.83 -6.32 -3.72
N VAL A 50 13.37 -5.06 -3.85
CA VAL A 50 13.96 -4.04 -4.74
C VAL A 50 15.14 -3.28 -4.12
N GLY A 51 15.60 -3.70 -2.92
CA GLY A 51 16.82 -3.16 -2.30
C GLY A 51 16.62 -1.99 -1.34
N LYS A 52 15.42 -1.72 -0.78
CA LYS A 52 15.18 -0.61 0.16
C LYS A 52 16.16 -0.61 1.35
N THR A 53 16.25 -1.73 2.06
CA THR A 53 17.15 -1.89 3.22
C THR A 53 18.62 -1.79 2.82
N THR A 54 18.98 -2.38 1.69
CA THR A 54 20.34 -2.34 1.12
C THR A 54 20.74 -0.91 0.79
N LEU A 55 19.86 -0.14 0.15
CA LEU A 55 20.13 1.27 -0.17
C LEU A 55 20.38 2.11 1.10
N ALA A 56 19.56 1.90 2.14
CA ALA A 56 19.75 2.60 3.41
C ALA A 56 21.11 2.28 4.05
N GLN A 57 21.56 1.03 4.00
CA GLN A 57 22.86 0.60 4.50
C GLN A 57 24.01 1.21 3.68
N ILE A 58 23.93 1.18 2.35
CA ILE A 58 24.93 1.79 1.47
C ILE A 58 25.05 3.29 1.75
N VAL A 59 23.94 3.98 1.94
CA VAL A 59 23.93 5.41 2.29
C VAL A 59 24.69 5.65 3.59
N ALA A 60 24.42 4.88 4.63
CA ALA A 60 25.08 5.01 5.93
C ALA A 60 26.59 4.73 5.84
N GLN A 61 26.97 3.69 5.11
CA GLN A 61 28.39 3.34 4.88
C GLN A 61 29.12 4.43 4.09
N THR A 62 28.52 4.94 3.02
CA THR A 62 29.10 6.00 2.19
C THR A 62 29.32 7.28 3.00
N LEU A 63 28.36 7.65 3.85
CA LEU A 63 28.43 8.83 4.71
C LEU A 63 29.28 8.60 5.98
N LYS A 64 29.66 7.36 6.25
CA LYS A 64 30.42 6.95 7.46
C LYS A 64 29.74 7.39 8.76
N VAL A 65 28.40 7.24 8.81
CA VAL A 65 27.59 7.60 9.97
C VAL A 65 27.06 6.34 10.68
N PRO A 66 26.79 6.41 12.01
CA PRO A 66 26.17 5.30 12.72
C PRO A 66 24.79 4.96 12.11
N PHE A 67 24.51 3.66 12.00
CA PHE A 67 23.28 3.12 11.44
C PHE A 67 22.54 2.33 12.50
N TYR A 68 21.35 2.81 12.90
CA TYR A 68 20.46 2.15 13.83
C TYR A 68 19.27 1.59 13.07
N THR A 69 18.93 0.34 13.33
CA THR A 69 17.81 -0.35 12.68
C THR A 69 16.74 -0.67 13.71
N LEU A 70 15.49 -0.36 13.37
CA LEU A 70 14.30 -0.81 14.07
C LEU A 70 13.40 -1.57 13.09
N SER A 71 12.90 -2.72 13.53
CA SER A 71 11.85 -3.44 12.81
C SER A 71 10.50 -3.05 13.38
N ALA A 72 9.61 -2.54 12.55
CA ALA A 72 8.26 -2.17 12.99
C ALA A 72 7.42 -3.37 13.47
N VAL A 73 7.84 -4.59 13.15
CA VAL A 73 7.18 -5.82 13.61
C VAL A 73 7.49 -6.15 15.07
N THR A 74 8.74 -5.88 15.50
CA THR A 74 9.24 -6.31 16.82
C THR A 74 9.52 -5.17 17.79
N SER A 75 9.65 -3.92 17.30
CA SER A 75 10.06 -2.77 18.13
C SER A 75 8.87 -2.00 18.68
N GLY A 76 8.94 -1.65 19.97
CA GLY A 76 7.95 -0.82 20.67
C GLY A 76 8.35 0.66 20.78
N VAL A 77 7.49 1.49 21.37
CA VAL A 77 7.79 2.91 21.66
C VAL A 77 9.04 3.08 22.53
N LYS A 78 9.30 2.11 23.42
CA LYS A 78 10.48 2.12 24.30
C LYS A 78 11.77 1.99 23.49
N ASP A 79 11.79 1.10 22.51
CA ASP A 79 12.96 0.87 21.65
C ASP A 79 13.27 2.10 20.80
N VAL A 80 12.22 2.75 20.27
CA VAL A 80 12.36 4.03 19.54
C VAL A 80 13.02 5.10 20.41
N ARG A 81 12.55 5.26 21.64
CA ARG A 81 13.11 6.25 22.57
C ARG A 81 14.56 5.92 22.96
N GLU A 82 14.88 4.67 23.18
CA GLU A 82 16.22 4.23 23.52
C GLU A 82 17.21 4.55 22.39
N VAL A 83 16.86 4.27 21.15
CA VAL A 83 17.70 4.61 19.99
C VAL A 83 17.87 6.12 19.84
N ILE A 84 16.81 6.91 20.06
CA ILE A 84 16.89 8.38 20.03
C ILE A 84 17.85 8.91 21.14
N GLU A 85 17.77 8.36 22.35
CA GLU A 85 18.68 8.75 23.44
C GLU A 85 20.14 8.35 23.15
N ARG A 86 20.37 7.16 22.59
CA ARG A 86 21.72 6.75 22.11
C ARG A 86 22.24 7.71 21.04
N ALA A 87 21.38 8.10 20.09
CA ALA A 87 21.74 9.07 19.04
C ALA A 87 22.10 10.45 19.63
N LYS A 88 21.37 10.94 20.63
CA LYS A 88 21.68 12.19 21.34
C LYS A 88 23.04 12.13 22.02
N ASN A 89 23.30 11.07 22.76
CA ASN A 89 24.54 10.90 23.52
C ASN A 89 25.75 10.75 22.59
N GLY A 90 25.61 10.05 21.46
CA GLY A 90 26.67 9.92 20.44
C GLY A 90 27.01 11.21 19.71
N ARG A 91 26.10 12.17 19.67
CA ARG A 91 26.28 13.46 18.96
C ARG A 91 27.33 14.37 19.60
N PHE A 92 27.67 14.17 20.88
CA PHE A 92 28.78 14.89 21.53
C PHE A 92 30.14 14.59 20.90
N PHE A 93 30.27 13.48 20.18
CA PHE A 93 31.52 13.05 19.56
C PHE A 93 31.51 13.14 18.02
N ASN A 94 30.34 13.23 17.40
CA ASN A 94 30.17 13.28 15.93
C ASN A 94 29.27 14.44 15.51
N SER A 95 29.71 15.26 14.57
CA SER A 95 28.95 16.39 14.05
C SER A 95 27.82 16.02 13.09
N ILE A 96 27.79 14.76 12.61
CA ILE A 96 26.82 14.27 11.63
C ILE A 96 25.75 13.42 12.36
N SER A 97 24.48 13.66 12.01
CA SER A 97 23.36 12.90 12.59
C SER A 97 23.40 11.44 12.15
N PRO A 98 23.25 10.47 13.08
CA PRO A 98 23.15 9.06 12.72
C PRO A 98 21.88 8.79 11.90
N ILE A 99 21.93 7.73 11.11
CA ILE A 99 20.76 7.25 10.38
C ILE A 99 19.96 6.31 11.28
N LEU A 100 18.65 6.58 11.38
CA LEU A 100 17.68 5.66 11.96
C LEU A 100 16.88 5.05 10.80
N PHE A 101 17.11 3.77 10.54
CA PHE A 101 16.36 3.00 9.56
C PHE A 101 15.19 2.27 10.23
N ILE A 102 14.00 2.42 9.66
CA ILE A 102 12.80 1.72 10.13
C ILE A 102 12.24 0.91 8.95
N ASP A 103 12.37 -0.41 9.06
CA ASP A 103 11.80 -1.32 8.09
C ASP A 103 10.29 -1.50 8.34
N GLU A 104 9.51 -1.53 7.26
CA GLU A 104 8.06 -1.64 7.28
C GLU A 104 7.38 -0.59 8.18
N ILE A 105 7.79 0.68 8.04
CA ILE A 105 7.33 1.81 8.90
C ILE A 105 5.80 1.92 8.96
N HIS A 106 5.06 1.42 7.97
CA HIS A 106 3.60 1.37 7.97
C HIS A 106 3.01 0.52 9.11
N ARG A 107 3.78 -0.42 9.66
CA ARG A 107 3.36 -1.25 10.80
C ARG A 107 3.52 -0.57 12.15
N PHE A 108 4.19 0.57 12.20
CA PHE A 108 4.24 1.38 13.42
C PHE A 108 2.87 2.02 13.68
N SER A 109 2.39 1.90 14.91
CA SER A 109 1.21 2.64 15.37
C SER A 109 1.45 4.16 15.26
N LYS A 110 0.38 4.93 15.21
CA LYS A 110 0.45 6.41 15.17
C LYS A 110 1.30 6.96 16.33
N SER A 111 1.18 6.40 17.54
CA SER A 111 1.97 6.80 18.71
C SER A 111 3.47 6.53 18.56
N GLN A 112 3.84 5.42 17.90
CA GLN A 112 5.24 5.12 17.60
C GLN A 112 5.79 6.10 16.57
N GLN A 113 5.03 6.40 15.51
CA GLN A 113 5.42 7.38 14.50
C GLN A 113 5.52 8.80 15.10
N ASP A 114 4.58 9.19 15.97
CA ASP A 114 4.62 10.49 16.68
C ASP A 114 5.90 10.64 17.53
N SER A 115 6.38 9.56 18.13
CA SER A 115 7.60 9.58 18.97
C SER A 115 8.88 9.91 18.17
N LEU A 116 8.85 9.76 16.84
CA LEU A 116 9.96 10.09 15.96
C LEU A 116 10.03 11.60 15.61
N LEU A 117 8.87 12.30 15.65
CA LEU A 117 8.76 13.68 15.13
C LEU A 117 9.80 14.61 15.72
N GLY A 118 9.93 14.63 17.04
CA GLY A 118 10.86 15.53 17.72
C GLY A 118 12.34 15.25 17.41
N ALA A 119 12.69 14.00 17.15
CA ALA A 119 14.05 13.60 16.80
C ALA A 119 14.40 13.95 15.35
N VAL A 120 13.45 13.76 14.43
CA VAL A 120 13.58 14.11 13.01
C VAL A 120 13.63 15.63 12.84
N GLU A 121 12.73 16.36 13.50
CA GLU A 121 12.62 17.82 13.41
C GLU A 121 13.87 18.55 13.92
N LYS A 122 14.43 18.06 15.03
CA LYS A 122 15.67 18.59 15.63
C LYS A 122 16.95 18.05 14.98
N GLY A 123 16.82 17.21 13.95
CA GLY A 123 17.94 16.57 13.28
C GLY A 123 18.78 15.70 14.22
N ILE A 124 18.22 15.15 15.30
CA ILE A 124 18.90 14.22 16.21
C ILE A 124 19.25 12.93 15.46
N VAL A 125 18.36 12.50 14.59
CA VAL A 125 18.55 11.40 13.65
C VAL A 125 18.12 11.83 12.25
N THR A 126 18.73 11.23 11.24
CA THR A 126 18.20 11.24 9.87
C THR A 126 17.37 9.98 9.69
N LEU A 127 16.06 10.13 9.51
CA LEU A 127 15.17 8.99 9.35
C LEU A 127 15.19 8.48 7.90
N ILE A 128 15.36 7.17 7.75
CA ILE A 128 15.08 6.45 6.51
C ILE A 128 14.00 5.43 6.82
N GLY A 129 12.77 5.68 6.38
CA GLY A 129 11.67 4.71 6.47
C GLY A 129 11.59 3.87 5.21
N ALA A 130 11.33 2.56 5.34
CA ALA A 130 11.01 1.69 4.22
C ALA A 130 9.59 1.16 4.36
N THR A 131 8.87 1.06 3.24
CA THR A 131 7.51 0.52 3.22
C THR A 131 7.17 -0.09 1.86
N THR A 132 6.36 -1.14 1.88
CA THR A 132 5.71 -1.71 0.70
C THR A 132 4.33 -1.12 0.46
N GLU A 133 3.70 -0.56 1.50
CA GLU A 133 2.37 0.05 1.45
C GLU A 133 2.42 1.54 1.08
N ASN A 134 1.30 2.07 0.57
CA ASN A 134 1.24 3.48 0.18
C ASN A 134 1.39 4.39 1.41
N PRO A 135 2.49 5.15 1.53
CA PRO A 135 2.78 5.95 2.71
C PRO A 135 1.77 7.08 2.94
N SER A 136 1.01 7.49 1.92
CA SER A 136 -0.01 8.53 2.06
C SER A 136 -1.17 8.11 2.98
N PHE A 137 -1.39 6.81 3.16
CA PHE A 137 -2.43 6.25 4.03
C PHE A 137 -1.88 5.76 5.37
N GLU A 138 -0.67 5.23 5.37
CA GLU A 138 -0.10 4.49 6.48
C GLU A 138 0.86 5.31 7.35
N VAL A 139 1.47 6.35 6.79
CA VAL A 139 2.38 7.22 7.52
C VAL A 139 1.68 8.51 7.92
N ILE A 140 1.83 8.93 9.16
CA ILE A 140 1.18 10.15 9.67
C ILE A 140 1.65 11.40 8.89
N ARG A 141 0.72 12.30 8.60
CA ARG A 141 1.01 13.53 7.84
C ARG A 141 2.15 14.38 8.41
N PRO A 142 2.27 14.57 9.75
CA PRO A 142 3.39 15.32 10.31
C PRO A 142 4.76 14.72 9.99
N LEU A 143 4.87 13.38 9.88
CA LEU A 143 6.12 12.72 9.52
C LEU A 143 6.39 12.83 8.02
N LEU A 144 5.37 12.63 7.20
CA LEU A 144 5.47 12.81 5.74
C LEU A 144 5.90 14.23 5.34
N SER A 145 5.43 15.26 6.05
CA SER A 145 5.82 16.65 5.75
C SER A 145 7.29 16.97 6.04
N ARG A 146 7.98 16.09 6.78
CA ARG A 146 9.40 16.22 7.15
C ARG A 146 10.32 15.27 6.42
N CYS A 147 9.76 14.38 5.59
CA CYS A 147 10.49 13.38 4.83
C CYS A 147 10.28 13.57 3.33
N GLN A 148 11.32 13.34 2.54
CA GLN A 148 11.16 13.20 1.10
C GLN A 148 10.64 11.79 0.80
N LEU A 149 9.86 11.65 -0.26
CA LEU A 149 9.36 10.34 -0.69
C LEU A 149 10.09 9.92 -1.96
N TYR A 150 10.73 8.75 -1.92
CA TYR A 150 11.35 8.12 -3.07
C TYR A 150 10.65 6.82 -3.41
N VAL A 151 10.24 6.70 -4.67
CA VAL A 151 9.54 5.51 -5.18
C VAL A 151 10.56 4.60 -5.85
N LEU A 152 10.70 3.38 -5.34
CA LEU A 152 11.49 2.33 -5.95
C LEU A 152 10.58 1.52 -6.90
N LYS A 153 11.10 1.25 -8.08
CA LYS A 153 10.42 0.46 -9.10
C LYS A 153 10.80 -1.03 -8.98
N PRO A 154 9.97 -1.96 -9.47
CA PRO A 154 10.41 -3.33 -9.72
C PRO A 154 11.71 -3.34 -10.52
N LEU A 155 12.55 -4.36 -10.30
CA LEU A 155 13.76 -4.53 -11.10
C LEU A 155 13.39 -5.00 -12.51
N GLU A 156 14.05 -4.43 -13.48
CA GLU A 156 13.86 -4.81 -14.88
C GLU A 156 14.53 -6.18 -15.17
N LYS A 157 14.13 -6.81 -16.26
CA LYS A 157 14.64 -8.13 -16.65
C LYS A 157 16.17 -8.14 -16.74
N GLU A 158 16.74 -7.13 -17.35
CA GLU A 158 18.18 -6.97 -17.55
C GLU A 158 18.94 -6.83 -16.22
N ASP A 159 18.34 -6.14 -15.24
CA ASP A 159 18.90 -5.99 -13.90
C ASP A 159 18.95 -7.35 -13.16
N LEU A 160 17.88 -8.15 -13.29
CA LEU A 160 17.77 -9.47 -12.67
C LEU A 160 18.70 -10.51 -13.34
N GLU A 161 18.79 -10.51 -14.67
CA GLU A 161 19.74 -11.37 -15.40
C GLU A 161 21.19 -11.03 -15.04
N GLY A 162 21.51 -9.73 -14.98
CA GLY A 162 22.82 -9.27 -14.51
C GLY A 162 23.15 -9.73 -13.08
N LEU A 163 22.15 -9.72 -12.20
CA LEU A 163 22.31 -10.21 -10.82
C LEU A 163 22.59 -11.73 -10.77
N LEU A 164 21.89 -12.53 -11.58
CA LEU A 164 22.15 -13.98 -11.69
C LEU A 164 23.57 -14.27 -12.17
N HIS A 165 24.01 -13.61 -13.24
CA HIS A 165 25.37 -13.77 -13.76
C HIS A 165 26.42 -13.37 -12.71
N ARG A 166 26.21 -12.27 -12.03
CA ARG A 166 27.11 -11.83 -10.96
C ARG A 166 27.16 -12.82 -9.81
N ALA A 167 26.00 -13.37 -9.38
CA ALA A 167 25.96 -14.36 -8.33
C ALA A 167 26.75 -15.62 -8.67
N ILE A 168 26.66 -16.12 -9.90
CA ILE A 168 27.38 -17.31 -10.34
C ILE A 168 28.90 -17.04 -10.44
N THR A 169 29.30 -15.83 -10.82
CA THR A 169 30.71 -15.52 -11.07
C THR A 169 31.47 -15.01 -9.82
N GLU A 170 30.78 -14.37 -8.89
CA GLU A 170 31.40 -13.67 -7.76
C GLU A 170 31.14 -14.34 -6.41
N ASP A 171 30.05 -15.09 -6.24
CA ASP A 171 29.75 -15.73 -4.96
C ASP A 171 30.79 -16.79 -4.61
N VAL A 172 31.17 -16.86 -3.34
CA VAL A 172 32.24 -17.71 -2.86
C VAL A 172 31.99 -19.22 -3.02
N GLU A 173 30.72 -19.62 -3.01
CA GLU A 173 30.30 -21.03 -3.13
C GLU A 173 29.93 -21.39 -4.57
N LEU A 174 29.24 -20.47 -5.28
CA LEU A 174 28.75 -20.76 -6.64
C LEU A 174 29.85 -20.70 -7.69
N LYS A 175 30.85 -19.83 -7.54
CA LYS A 175 31.96 -19.71 -8.49
C LYS A 175 32.85 -20.96 -8.61
N GLU A 176 32.84 -21.83 -7.59
CA GLU A 176 33.56 -23.09 -7.59
C GLU A 176 32.84 -24.18 -8.39
N LYS A 177 31.58 -23.91 -8.78
CA LYS A 177 30.72 -24.84 -9.56
C LYS A 177 30.66 -24.40 -11.01
N HIS A 178 30.50 -25.35 -11.90
CA HIS A 178 30.27 -25.11 -13.32
C HIS A 178 28.78 -24.97 -13.60
N ILE A 179 28.25 -23.73 -13.46
CA ILE A 179 26.84 -23.43 -13.62
C ILE A 179 26.59 -22.74 -14.97
N VAL A 180 25.75 -23.35 -15.79
CA VAL A 180 25.32 -22.81 -17.08
C VAL A 180 23.85 -22.39 -17.00
N LEU A 181 23.59 -21.10 -17.14
CA LEU A 181 22.21 -20.57 -17.29
C LEU A 181 21.78 -20.74 -18.74
N GLN A 182 21.10 -21.85 -19.05
CA GLN A 182 20.58 -22.09 -20.40
C GLN A 182 19.28 -21.32 -20.61
N GLU A 183 18.41 -21.25 -19.59
CA GLU A 183 17.14 -20.54 -19.58
C GLU A 183 16.97 -19.81 -18.24
N THR A 184 16.37 -18.64 -18.28
CA THR A 184 16.14 -17.78 -17.10
C THR A 184 14.67 -17.42 -16.91
N GLY A 185 13.80 -17.78 -17.87
CA GLY A 185 12.40 -17.35 -17.92
C GLY A 185 11.59 -17.75 -16.70
N ALA A 186 11.72 -18.99 -16.23
CA ALA A 186 11.03 -19.47 -15.04
C ALA A 186 11.53 -18.76 -13.77
N MET A 187 12.86 -18.60 -13.61
CA MET A 187 13.43 -17.90 -12.44
C MET A 187 12.94 -16.44 -12.37
N LEU A 188 12.96 -15.73 -13.48
CA LEU A 188 12.49 -14.34 -13.58
C LEU A 188 10.98 -14.26 -13.28
N ARG A 189 10.18 -15.14 -13.87
CA ARG A 189 8.74 -15.21 -13.64
C ARG A 189 8.41 -15.47 -12.16
N PHE A 190 9.06 -16.46 -11.53
CA PHE A 190 8.82 -16.81 -10.14
C PHE A 190 9.40 -15.81 -9.15
N SER A 191 10.43 -15.05 -9.49
CA SER A 191 10.95 -13.97 -8.64
C SER A 191 10.04 -12.76 -8.61
N GLY A 192 9.25 -12.51 -9.66
CA GLY A 192 8.34 -11.37 -9.74
C GLY A 192 9.02 -10.02 -9.55
N GLY A 193 10.28 -9.87 -9.97
CA GLY A 193 11.05 -8.63 -9.79
C GLY A 193 11.74 -8.47 -8.43
N ASP A 194 11.65 -9.49 -7.56
CA ASP A 194 12.30 -9.51 -6.24
C ASP A 194 13.68 -10.18 -6.34
N ALA A 195 14.75 -9.38 -6.13
CA ALA A 195 16.13 -9.86 -6.20
C ALA A 195 16.47 -10.91 -5.13
N ARG A 196 15.93 -10.77 -3.90
CA ARG A 196 16.16 -11.72 -2.81
C ARG A 196 15.58 -13.08 -3.18
N LYS A 197 14.36 -13.08 -3.69
CA LYS A 197 13.67 -14.27 -4.12
C LYS A 197 14.37 -14.93 -5.30
N LEU A 198 14.85 -14.15 -6.27
CA LEU A 198 15.60 -14.65 -7.41
C LEU A 198 16.85 -15.40 -6.96
N LEU A 199 17.62 -14.83 -6.04
CA LEU A 199 18.83 -15.45 -5.50
C LEU A 199 18.52 -16.70 -4.67
N ASN A 200 17.44 -16.71 -3.89
CA ASN A 200 16.99 -17.88 -3.15
C ASN A 200 16.57 -19.03 -4.10
N ILE A 201 15.92 -18.71 -5.23
CA ILE A 201 15.57 -19.70 -6.25
C ILE A 201 16.86 -20.27 -6.87
N LEU A 202 17.83 -19.44 -7.21
CA LEU A 202 19.12 -19.88 -7.74
C LEU A 202 19.82 -20.84 -6.76
N GLU A 203 19.93 -20.43 -5.50
CA GLU A 203 20.55 -21.26 -4.44
C GLU A 203 19.86 -22.63 -4.31
N LEU A 204 18.53 -22.63 -4.21
CA LEU A 204 17.73 -23.85 -4.11
C LEU A 204 17.95 -24.79 -5.31
N VAL A 205 17.92 -24.26 -6.54
CA VAL A 205 18.09 -25.05 -7.76
C VAL A 205 19.48 -25.66 -7.84
N VAL A 206 20.52 -24.91 -7.50
CA VAL A 206 21.92 -25.38 -7.50
C VAL A 206 22.15 -26.41 -6.40
N GLU A 207 21.62 -26.20 -5.19
CA GLU A 207 21.73 -27.18 -4.09
C GLU A 207 21.02 -28.50 -4.43
N SER A 208 19.82 -28.40 -5.03
CA SER A 208 19.02 -29.57 -5.39
C SER A 208 19.63 -30.40 -6.52
N ALA A 209 20.49 -29.82 -7.37
CA ALA A 209 21.16 -30.53 -8.44
C ALA A 209 22.17 -31.60 -7.94
N GLY A 210 22.72 -31.40 -6.75
CA GLY A 210 23.63 -32.36 -6.10
C GLY A 210 24.94 -32.63 -6.86
N SER A 211 25.28 -31.80 -7.85
CA SER A 211 26.52 -31.93 -8.65
C SER A 211 27.17 -30.55 -8.82
N ASP A 212 28.46 -30.54 -9.18
CA ASP A 212 29.19 -29.32 -9.45
C ASP A 212 28.97 -28.80 -10.90
N ASP A 213 28.48 -29.66 -11.79
CA ASP A 213 28.07 -29.31 -13.16
C ASP A 213 26.55 -29.20 -13.21
N VAL A 214 26.05 -27.97 -13.34
CA VAL A 214 24.60 -27.68 -13.31
C VAL A 214 24.20 -26.90 -14.55
N VAL A 215 23.26 -27.43 -15.33
CA VAL A 215 22.63 -26.73 -16.44
C VAL A 215 21.22 -26.33 -16.03
N ILE A 216 21.00 -25.06 -15.80
CA ILE A 216 19.71 -24.52 -15.34
C ILE A 216 18.79 -24.27 -16.53
N THR A 217 17.64 -24.98 -16.53
CA THR A 217 16.56 -24.82 -17.51
C THR A 217 15.27 -24.40 -16.81
N ASP A 218 14.34 -23.81 -17.54
CA ASP A 218 13.02 -23.43 -17.00
C ASP A 218 12.28 -24.63 -16.42
N LYS A 219 12.36 -25.80 -17.07
CA LYS A 219 11.76 -27.04 -16.58
C LYS A 219 12.33 -27.48 -15.22
N MET A 220 13.65 -27.44 -15.05
CA MET A 220 14.29 -27.76 -13.77
C MET A 220 13.84 -26.84 -12.66
N VAL A 221 13.74 -25.54 -12.93
CA VAL A 221 13.25 -24.53 -11.95
C VAL A 221 11.80 -24.84 -11.55
N GLU A 222 10.93 -25.11 -12.52
CA GLU A 222 9.52 -25.43 -12.28
C GLU A 222 9.34 -26.69 -11.44
N GLU A 223 10.09 -27.76 -11.75
CA GLU A 223 10.07 -29.02 -11.00
C GLU A 223 10.51 -28.83 -9.54
N GLN A 224 11.58 -28.07 -9.30
CA GLN A 224 12.09 -27.80 -7.95
C GLN A 224 11.14 -26.94 -7.13
N LEU A 225 10.52 -25.94 -7.73
CA LEU A 225 9.55 -25.06 -7.04
C LEU A 225 8.23 -25.78 -6.75
N GLN A 226 7.79 -26.73 -7.61
CA GLN A 226 6.61 -27.56 -7.34
C GLN A 226 6.82 -28.53 -6.18
N GLN A 227 8.04 -29.04 -5.99
CA GLN A 227 8.39 -29.92 -4.86
C GLN A 227 8.54 -29.15 -3.54
N ASN A 228 8.74 -27.83 -3.57
CA ASN A 228 8.88 -26.95 -2.42
C ASN A 228 7.85 -25.82 -2.42
N PRO A 229 6.56 -26.08 -2.10
CA PRO A 229 5.50 -25.06 -2.14
C PRO A 229 5.74 -23.87 -1.20
N LEU A 230 6.60 -23.98 -0.18
CA LEU A 230 6.96 -22.90 0.74
C LEU A 230 7.83 -21.80 0.08
N ALA A 231 8.44 -22.09 -1.08
CA ALA A 231 9.13 -21.07 -1.89
C ALA A 231 8.15 -20.25 -2.76
N TYR A 232 6.88 -20.62 -2.81
CA TYR A 232 5.84 -19.97 -3.60
C TYR A 232 5.36 -18.69 -2.92
N ASP A 233 5.42 -17.61 -3.64
CA ASP A 233 5.35 -16.22 -3.19
C ASP A 233 3.96 -15.72 -2.81
N LYS A 234 3.87 -15.06 -1.65
CA LYS A 234 2.70 -14.29 -1.19
C LYS A 234 2.59 -12.88 -1.80
N GLN A 235 3.53 -12.41 -2.64
CA GLN A 235 3.65 -10.99 -3.03
C GLN A 235 4.06 -10.73 -4.50
N GLY A 236 4.01 -11.72 -5.41
CA GLY A 236 4.35 -11.54 -6.82
C GLY A 236 3.21 -11.02 -7.71
N ASP A 237 3.50 -10.73 -9.00
CA ASP A 237 2.52 -10.26 -10.00
C ASP A 237 1.28 -11.15 -10.10
N MET A 238 1.41 -12.47 -9.92
CA MET A 238 0.27 -13.40 -9.85
C MET A 238 -0.68 -13.10 -8.68
N HIS A 239 -0.19 -12.57 -7.57
CA HIS A 239 -1.02 -12.16 -6.44
C HIS A 239 -1.97 -11.01 -6.85
N TYR A 240 -1.42 -9.97 -7.50
CA TYR A 240 -2.24 -8.85 -8.00
C TYR A 240 -3.23 -9.27 -9.08
N ASP A 241 -2.85 -10.21 -9.94
CA ASP A 241 -3.72 -10.77 -10.98
C ASP A 241 -4.87 -11.57 -10.39
N ILE A 242 -4.61 -12.42 -9.39
CA ILE A 242 -5.64 -13.20 -8.70
C ILE A 242 -6.61 -12.28 -7.94
N ILE A 243 -6.09 -11.26 -7.22
CA ILE A 243 -6.93 -10.27 -6.55
C ILE A 243 -7.79 -9.51 -7.55
N SER A 244 -7.20 -9.09 -8.66
CA SER A 244 -7.91 -8.39 -9.73
C SER A 244 -9.00 -9.26 -10.36
N ALA A 245 -8.73 -10.56 -10.58
CA ALA A 245 -9.69 -11.52 -11.07
C ALA A 245 -10.82 -11.74 -10.05
N PHE A 246 -10.50 -11.88 -8.76
CA PHE A 246 -11.46 -12.00 -7.66
C PHE A 246 -12.44 -10.82 -7.63
N ILE A 247 -11.93 -9.59 -7.59
CA ILE A 247 -12.75 -8.37 -7.57
C ILE A 247 -13.62 -8.28 -8.83
N LYS A 248 -13.02 -8.53 -10.00
CA LYS A 248 -13.76 -8.48 -11.29
C LYS A 248 -14.85 -9.55 -11.39
N SER A 249 -14.66 -10.72 -10.79
CA SER A 249 -15.68 -11.77 -10.73
C SER A 249 -16.87 -11.35 -9.86
N ILE A 250 -16.63 -10.76 -8.69
CA ILE A 250 -17.72 -10.19 -7.86
C ILE A 250 -18.46 -9.09 -8.63
N ARG A 251 -17.73 -8.15 -9.23
CA ARG A 251 -18.27 -7.05 -10.05
C ARG A 251 -19.05 -7.56 -11.24
N GLY A 252 -18.54 -8.59 -11.90
CA GLY A 252 -19.17 -9.24 -13.06
C GLY A 252 -20.31 -10.18 -12.73
N SER A 253 -20.66 -10.35 -11.44
CA SER A 253 -21.75 -11.23 -10.97
C SER A 253 -21.53 -12.71 -11.28
N ASP A 254 -20.29 -13.18 -11.20
CA ASP A 254 -19.92 -14.58 -11.32
C ASP A 254 -19.50 -15.14 -9.94
N PRO A 255 -20.40 -15.78 -9.18
CA PRO A 255 -20.09 -16.31 -7.85
C PRO A 255 -19.11 -17.49 -7.90
N ASP A 256 -19.14 -18.32 -8.94
CA ASP A 256 -18.26 -19.48 -9.07
C ASP A 256 -16.81 -19.05 -9.33
N ALA A 257 -16.61 -18.11 -10.24
CA ALA A 257 -15.29 -17.53 -10.47
C ALA A 257 -14.79 -16.78 -9.23
N ALA A 258 -15.63 -16.03 -8.53
CA ALA A 258 -15.26 -15.34 -7.31
C ALA A 258 -14.80 -16.31 -6.22
N LEU A 259 -15.53 -17.40 -5.98
CA LEU A 259 -15.14 -18.44 -5.04
C LEU A 259 -13.85 -19.15 -5.45
N TYR A 260 -13.66 -19.43 -6.75
CA TYR A 260 -12.44 -20.05 -7.25
C TYR A 260 -11.20 -19.18 -6.99
N TRP A 261 -11.29 -17.88 -7.32
CA TRP A 261 -10.16 -16.97 -7.10
C TRP A 261 -9.91 -16.73 -5.61
N MET A 262 -10.96 -16.69 -4.77
CA MET A 262 -10.80 -16.67 -3.32
C MET A 262 -10.09 -17.92 -2.79
N ALA A 263 -10.50 -19.11 -3.25
CA ALA A 263 -9.85 -20.35 -2.88
C ALA A 263 -8.36 -20.37 -3.28
N ARG A 264 -8.02 -19.86 -4.46
CA ARG A 264 -6.61 -19.72 -4.86
C ARG A 264 -5.82 -18.77 -3.96
N MET A 265 -6.42 -17.69 -3.44
CA MET A 265 -5.77 -16.82 -2.45
C MET A 265 -5.56 -17.56 -1.12
N ILE A 266 -6.55 -18.32 -0.66
CA ILE A 266 -6.46 -19.12 0.58
C ILE A 266 -5.36 -20.17 0.48
N GLU A 267 -5.32 -20.96 -0.58
CA GLU A 267 -4.28 -21.98 -0.83
C GLU A 267 -2.89 -21.35 -1.00
N GLY A 268 -2.82 -20.14 -1.56
CA GLY A 268 -1.60 -19.33 -1.61
C GLY A 268 -1.18 -18.76 -0.25
N GLY A 269 -1.95 -19.01 0.82
CA GLY A 269 -1.67 -18.57 2.19
C GLY A 269 -1.90 -17.07 2.41
N GLU A 270 -2.83 -16.46 1.68
CA GLU A 270 -3.20 -15.05 1.85
C GLU A 270 -3.75 -14.77 3.25
N ASP A 271 -3.48 -13.57 3.75
CA ASP A 271 -4.06 -13.10 5.00
C ASP A 271 -5.60 -13.02 4.88
N PRO A 272 -6.36 -13.71 5.77
CA PRO A 272 -7.81 -13.66 5.75
C PRO A 272 -8.36 -12.23 5.88
N GLN A 273 -7.69 -11.37 6.62
CA GLN A 273 -8.07 -9.96 6.76
C GLN A 273 -7.91 -9.19 5.45
N PHE A 274 -6.89 -9.54 4.66
CA PHE A 274 -6.70 -8.94 3.35
C PHE A 274 -7.87 -9.26 2.42
N ILE A 275 -8.27 -10.54 2.34
CA ILE A 275 -9.43 -10.96 1.54
C ILE A 275 -10.70 -10.24 2.04
N ALA A 276 -10.93 -10.22 3.37
CA ALA A 276 -12.08 -9.57 3.97
C ALA A 276 -12.14 -8.06 3.64
N ARG A 277 -11.01 -7.35 3.65
CA ARG A 277 -10.94 -5.94 3.23
C ARG A 277 -11.41 -5.75 1.79
N ARG A 278 -11.02 -6.65 0.87
CA ARG A 278 -11.46 -6.57 -0.53
C ARG A 278 -12.97 -6.80 -0.68
N VAL A 279 -13.53 -7.70 0.12
CA VAL A 279 -14.99 -7.94 0.17
C VAL A 279 -15.72 -6.68 0.65
N VAL A 280 -15.26 -6.02 1.72
CA VAL A 280 -15.85 -4.76 2.21
C VAL A 280 -15.77 -3.64 1.17
N ILE A 281 -14.64 -3.51 0.47
CA ILE A 281 -14.49 -2.51 -0.59
C ILE A 281 -15.47 -2.78 -1.73
N SER A 282 -15.55 -4.03 -2.24
CA SER A 282 -16.48 -4.40 -3.33
C SER A 282 -17.94 -4.23 -2.92
N ALA A 283 -18.28 -4.45 -1.64
CA ALA A 283 -19.62 -4.19 -1.13
C ALA A 283 -20.04 -2.72 -1.27
N SER A 284 -19.12 -1.79 -1.09
CA SER A 284 -19.37 -0.34 -1.19
C SER A 284 -19.20 0.19 -2.61
N GLU A 285 -18.18 -0.30 -3.34
CA GLU A 285 -17.80 0.20 -4.67
C GLU A 285 -18.71 -0.36 -5.76
N ASP A 286 -18.99 -1.70 -5.73
CA ASP A 286 -19.64 -2.40 -6.82
C ASP A 286 -21.13 -2.64 -6.55
N VAL A 287 -21.53 -3.03 -5.32
CA VAL A 287 -22.93 -3.26 -4.95
C VAL A 287 -23.58 -1.96 -4.48
N GLY A 288 -22.95 -1.24 -3.58
CA GLY A 288 -23.34 0.10 -3.13
C GLY A 288 -24.81 0.22 -2.77
N LEU A 289 -25.47 1.25 -3.30
CA LEU A 289 -26.88 1.57 -3.01
C LEU A 289 -27.87 0.63 -3.69
N ALA A 290 -27.44 -0.23 -4.61
CA ALA A 290 -28.32 -1.24 -5.19
C ALA A 290 -28.79 -2.28 -4.16
N ASN A 291 -27.91 -2.61 -3.18
CA ASN A 291 -28.23 -3.46 -2.04
C ASN A 291 -27.42 -3.05 -0.79
N PRO A 292 -27.90 -2.11 0.03
CA PRO A 292 -27.18 -1.63 1.21
C PRO A 292 -26.80 -2.69 2.24
N ASN A 293 -27.51 -3.84 2.26
CA ASN A 293 -27.19 -4.95 3.16
C ASN A 293 -25.85 -5.61 2.81
N ALA A 294 -25.34 -5.43 1.60
CA ALA A 294 -24.05 -5.98 1.19
C ALA A 294 -22.91 -5.50 2.08
N LEU A 295 -22.88 -4.21 2.41
CA LEU A 295 -21.86 -3.64 3.30
C LEU A 295 -22.01 -4.16 4.75
N LEU A 296 -23.23 -4.34 5.22
CA LEU A 296 -23.48 -4.89 6.56
C LEU A 296 -22.98 -6.32 6.66
N LEU A 297 -23.30 -7.16 5.67
CA LEU A 297 -22.83 -8.54 5.64
C LEU A 297 -21.32 -8.64 5.48
N ALA A 298 -20.73 -7.82 4.62
CA ALA A 298 -19.27 -7.78 4.43
C ALA A 298 -18.53 -7.39 5.73
N ASN A 299 -19.03 -6.41 6.49
CA ASN A 299 -18.48 -6.06 7.78
C ASN A 299 -18.66 -7.17 8.83
N ALA A 300 -19.84 -7.82 8.88
CA ALA A 300 -20.06 -8.96 9.76
C ALA A 300 -19.10 -10.12 9.44
N ALA A 301 -18.84 -10.39 8.16
CA ALA A 301 -17.86 -11.37 7.73
C ALA A 301 -16.43 -10.97 8.13
N PHE A 302 -16.07 -9.69 7.98
CA PHE A 302 -14.77 -9.16 8.42
C PHE A 302 -14.57 -9.37 9.92
N ASP A 303 -15.56 -8.98 10.75
CA ASP A 303 -15.50 -9.16 12.21
C ASP A 303 -15.41 -10.63 12.60
N THR A 304 -16.08 -11.52 11.86
CA THR A 304 -16.01 -12.97 12.06
C THR A 304 -14.62 -13.49 11.76
N VAL A 305 -14.02 -13.07 10.65
CA VAL A 305 -12.63 -13.39 10.27
C VAL A 305 -11.65 -13.01 11.38
N MET A 306 -11.81 -11.83 11.97
CA MET A 306 -10.97 -11.36 13.08
C MET A 306 -11.09 -12.22 14.34
N LYS A 307 -12.24 -12.85 14.58
CA LYS A 307 -12.52 -13.65 15.78
C LYS A 307 -12.08 -15.08 15.65
N ILE A 308 -12.26 -15.71 14.47
CA ILE A 308 -12.06 -17.15 14.30
C ILE A 308 -10.81 -17.54 13.48
N GLY A 309 -10.35 -16.67 12.54
CA GLY A 309 -9.19 -16.99 11.70
C GLY A 309 -9.38 -18.20 10.77
N TRP A 310 -8.27 -18.64 10.14
CA TRP A 310 -8.25 -19.88 9.36
C TRP A 310 -8.27 -21.12 10.25
N PRO A 311 -8.88 -22.25 9.80
CA PRO A 311 -9.49 -22.47 8.47
C PRO A 311 -10.97 -22.08 8.38
N GLU A 312 -11.68 -21.79 9.47
CA GLU A 312 -13.14 -21.62 9.49
C GLU A 312 -13.56 -20.27 8.87
N ALA A 313 -12.73 -19.24 8.89
CA ALA A 313 -13.01 -17.93 8.31
C ALA A 313 -13.42 -18.01 6.82
N ARG A 314 -13.00 -19.06 6.07
CA ARG A 314 -13.38 -19.28 4.69
C ARG A 314 -14.88 -19.37 4.47
N ILE A 315 -15.63 -19.87 5.47
CA ILE A 315 -17.07 -20.08 5.38
C ILE A 315 -17.81 -18.74 5.36
N ALA A 316 -17.52 -17.87 6.33
CA ALA A 316 -18.10 -16.53 6.41
C ALA A 316 -17.71 -15.65 5.21
N LEU A 317 -16.48 -15.78 4.73
CA LEU A 317 -16.03 -15.10 3.52
C LEU A 317 -16.75 -15.58 2.28
N ALA A 318 -16.96 -16.91 2.13
CA ALA A 318 -17.68 -17.48 1.00
C ALA A 318 -19.14 -17.00 0.95
N GLU A 319 -19.82 -16.97 2.11
CA GLU A 319 -21.19 -16.43 2.22
C GLU A 319 -21.25 -14.99 1.74
N ALA A 320 -20.36 -14.11 2.21
CA ALA A 320 -20.32 -12.72 1.81
C ALA A 320 -20.00 -12.57 0.31
N VAL A 321 -19.04 -13.33 -0.21
CA VAL A 321 -18.63 -13.29 -1.63
C VAL A 321 -19.79 -13.69 -2.55
N VAL A 322 -20.49 -14.78 -2.24
CA VAL A 322 -21.65 -15.22 -3.01
C VAL A 322 -22.77 -14.16 -2.97
N TYR A 323 -23.04 -13.62 -1.78
CA TYR A 323 -24.04 -12.56 -1.62
C TYR A 323 -23.72 -11.32 -2.45
N LEU A 324 -22.46 -10.87 -2.44
CA LEU A 324 -22.03 -9.72 -3.23
C LEU A 324 -22.10 -10.02 -4.74
N ALA A 325 -21.61 -11.18 -5.17
CA ALA A 325 -21.62 -11.57 -6.57
C ALA A 325 -23.05 -11.66 -7.14
N THR A 326 -24.00 -12.15 -6.34
CA THR A 326 -25.41 -12.30 -6.75
C THR A 326 -26.27 -11.06 -6.53
N SER A 327 -25.76 -10.03 -5.83
CA SER A 327 -26.46 -8.75 -5.63
C SER A 327 -26.49 -7.90 -6.89
N PRO A 328 -27.55 -7.08 -7.10
CA PRO A 328 -27.53 -6.01 -8.08
C PRO A 328 -26.32 -5.08 -7.85
N LYS A 329 -25.83 -4.45 -8.92
CA LYS A 329 -24.63 -3.60 -8.88
C LYS A 329 -24.98 -2.14 -9.05
N SER A 330 -24.33 -1.27 -8.28
CA SER A 330 -24.31 0.18 -8.47
C SER A 330 -23.07 0.80 -7.88
N ASN A 331 -22.39 1.59 -8.66
CA ASN A 331 -21.28 2.42 -8.22
C ASN A 331 -21.65 3.92 -8.13
N SER A 332 -22.92 4.25 -8.03
CA SER A 332 -23.42 5.64 -8.05
C SER A 332 -22.80 6.49 -6.94
N ALA A 333 -22.64 5.95 -5.73
CA ALA A 333 -22.04 6.64 -4.59
C ALA A 333 -20.52 6.85 -4.82
N TYR A 334 -19.82 5.87 -5.37
CA TYR A 334 -18.40 5.97 -5.74
C TYR A 334 -18.16 7.06 -6.80
N LEU A 335 -18.94 7.06 -7.88
CA LEU A 335 -18.87 8.11 -8.90
C LEU A 335 -19.24 9.48 -8.34
N GLY A 336 -20.19 9.54 -7.42
CA GLY A 336 -20.63 10.77 -6.76
C GLY A 336 -19.51 11.42 -5.93
N ILE A 337 -18.82 10.64 -5.11
CA ILE A 337 -17.71 11.18 -4.30
C ILE A 337 -16.52 11.59 -5.18
N ASP A 338 -16.21 10.83 -6.24
CA ASP A 338 -15.13 11.18 -7.17
C ASP A 338 -15.43 12.48 -7.93
N ALA A 339 -16.66 12.67 -8.37
CA ALA A 339 -17.11 13.91 -8.99
C ALA A 339 -17.00 15.12 -8.01
N ALA A 340 -17.40 14.93 -6.75
CA ALA A 340 -17.28 15.97 -5.73
C ALA A 340 -15.81 16.29 -5.41
N LEU A 341 -14.95 15.31 -5.28
CA LEU A 341 -13.49 15.50 -5.07
C LEU A 341 -12.85 16.23 -6.27
N SER A 342 -13.26 15.90 -7.48
CA SER A 342 -12.80 16.58 -8.70
C SER A 342 -13.24 18.04 -8.73
N ALA A 343 -14.47 18.34 -8.31
CA ALA A 343 -14.96 19.71 -8.19
C ALA A 343 -14.15 20.51 -7.16
N VAL A 344 -13.91 19.96 -5.96
CA VAL A 344 -13.09 20.61 -4.93
C VAL A 344 -11.66 20.89 -5.43
N LYS A 345 -11.04 19.95 -6.15
CA LYS A 345 -9.70 20.17 -6.74
C LYS A 345 -9.68 21.32 -7.76
N LYS A 346 -10.77 21.53 -8.52
CA LYS A 346 -10.88 22.58 -9.53
C LYS A 346 -11.21 23.94 -8.94
N THR A 347 -12.05 23.99 -7.91
CA THR A 347 -12.57 25.25 -7.37
C THR A 347 -11.82 25.75 -6.13
N GLY A 348 -11.00 24.91 -5.51
CA GLY A 348 -10.33 25.24 -4.25
C GLY A 348 -11.30 25.41 -3.08
N ASN A 349 -10.94 26.23 -2.10
CA ASN A 349 -11.69 26.46 -0.87
C ASN A 349 -12.79 27.50 -1.07
N LEU A 350 -13.92 27.13 -1.65
CA LEU A 350 -15.10 27.99 -1.73
C LEU A 350 -15.71 28.23 -0.33
N PRO A 351 -16.24 29.45 -0.05
CA PRO A 351 -16.83 29.73 1.23
C PRO A 351 -18.12 28.94 1.45
N VAL A 352 -18.34 28.53 2.69
CA VAL A 352 -19.61 27.93 3.11
C VAL A 352 -20.68 29.03 3.14
N PRO A 353 -21.90 28.82 2.62
CA PRO A 353 -23.00 29.78 2.71
C PRO A 353 -23.28 30.21 4.15
N LEU A 354 -23.51 31.50 4.40
CA LEU A 354 -23.61 32.07 5.76
C LEU A 354 -24.75 31.44 6.56
N HIS A 355 -25.92 31.22 5.94
CA HIS A 355 -27.10 30.68 6.62
C HIS A 355 -26.92 29.28 7.19
N ILE A 356 -26.01 28.43 6.62
CA ILE A 356 -25.71 27.09 7.14
C ILE A 356 -24.50 27.04 8.08
N ARG A 357 -23.88 28.20 8.41
CA ARG A 357 -22.82 28.27 9.41
C ARG A 357 -23.43 28.42 10.80
N ASN A 358 -22.86 27.75 11.79
CA ASN A 358 -23.26 27.93 13.19
C ASN A 358 -22.79 29.27 13.72
N ALA A 359 -23.63 29.95 14.55
CA ALA A 359 -23.35 31.21 15.19
C ALA A 359 -23.25 31.07 16.73
N PRO A 360 -22.24 30.35 17.30
CA PRO A 360 -22.14 30.14 18.74
C PRO A 360 -21.80 31.40 19.55
N THR A 361 -21.35 32.45 18.91
CA THR A 361 -21.04 33.75 19.55
C THR A 361 -21.86 34.89 18.95
N LYS A 362 -22.07 35.94 19.76
CA LYS A 362 -22.79 37.16 19.32
C LYS A 362 -22.11 37.78 18.08
N LEU A 363 -20.78 37.82 18.06
CA LEU A 363 -20.04 38.35 16.91
C LEU A 363 -20.35 37.59 15.63
N MET A 364 -20.44 36.23 15.68
CA MET A 364 -20.80 35.44 14.52
C MET A 364 -22.24 35.71 14.05
N ALA A 365 -23.18 35.85 14.98
CA ALA A 365 -24.54 36.24 14.64
C ALA A 365 -24.59 37.63 13.99
N ASP A 366 -23.84 38.61 14.53
CA ASP A 366 -23.72 39.95 13.97
C ASP A 366 -23.08 39.96 12.56
N LEU A 367 -22.29 38.95 12.24
CA LEU A 367 -21.71 38.70 10.90
C LEU A 367 -22.65 37.96 9.94
N GLY A 368 -23.89 37.69 10.33
CA GLY A 368 -24.92 37.04 9.51
C GLY A 368 -24.80 35.51 9.45
N TYR A 369 -24.07 34.90 10.37
CA TYR A 369 -24.02 33.42 10.47
C TYR A 369 -25.37 32.91 10.97
N HIS A 370 -25.89 31.85 10.37
CA HIS A 370 -27.16 31.19 10.66
C HIS A 370 -28.41 32.04 10.29
N ASP A 371 -28.21 33.24 9.74
CA ASP A 371 -29.32 34.07 9.36
C ASP A 371 -30.07 33.48 8.16
N GLY A 372 -31.41 33.34 8.32
CA GLY A 372 -32.28 32.76 7.30
C GLY A 372 -32.20 31.25 7.17
N TYR A 373 -31.50 30.54 8.06
CA TYR A 373 -31.50 29.05 8.06
C TYR A 373 -32.90 28.52 8.36
N LYS A 374 -33.35 27.59 7.50
CA LYS A 374 -34.65 26.91 7.67
C LYS A 374 -34.36 25.50 8.21
N TYR A 375 -34.79 25.21 9.43
CA TYR A 375 -34.62 23.90 10.05
C TYR A 375 -35.62 22.91 9.44
N PRO A 376 -35.20 21.88 8.70
CA PRO A 376 -36.11 21.03 7.94
C PRO A 376 -37.17 20.31 8.77
N HIS A 377 -36.91 19.99 10.03
CA HIS A 377 -37.87 19.31 10.89
C HIS A 377 -39.08 20.17 11.27
N ASP A 378 -39.03 21.51 11.09
CA ASP A 378 -40.14 22.41 11.32
C ASP A 378 -41.12 22.47 10.13
N TYR A 379 -40.79 21.73 9.03
CA TYR A 379 -41.58 21.74 7.79
C TYR A 379 -42.22 20.39 7.51
N PRO A 380 -43.37 20.38 6.79
CA PRO A 380 -44.03 19.12 6.39
C PRO A 380 -43.08 18.19 5.63
N GLY A 381 -43.12 16.90 6.00
CA GLY A 381 -42.24 15.89 5.41
C GLY A 381 -40.75 16.07 5.77
N HIS A 382 -40.44 16.90 6.77
CA HIS A 382 -39.08 17.21 7.22
C HIS A 382 -38.18 17.72 6.08
N PHE A 383 -38.76 18.49 5.15
CA PHE A 383 -38.06 19.05 4.00
C PHE A 383 -38.50 20.48 3.72
N THR A 384 -37.52 21.33 3.40
CA THR A 384 -37.71 22.68 2.84
C THR A 384 -36.56 23.00 1.88
N PRO A 385 -36.85 23.54 0.68
CA PRO A 385 -35.80 23.90 -0.26
C PRO A 385 -34.97 25.06 0.29
N GLN A 386 -33.65 24.82 0.35
CA GLN A 386 -32.65 25.87 0.62
C GLN A 386 -31.32 25.46 -0.02
N GLN A 387 -30.43 26.42 -0.19
CA GLN A 387 -29.13 26.17 -0.79
C GLN A 387 -28.16 25.59 0.25
N TYR A 388 -27.49 24.51 -0.08
CA TYR A 388 -26.46 23.86 0.76
C TYR A 388 -25.06 23.92 0.14
N LEU A 389 -24.96 24.05 -1.18
CA LEU A 389 -23.67 24.20 -1.87
C LEU A 389 -23.24 25.68 -1.92
N PRO A 390 -21.93 25.94 -2.05
CA PRO A 390 -21.43 27.28 -2.34
C PRO A 390 -22.08 27.87 -3.61
N ASP A 391 -22.20 29.19 -3.69
CA ASP A 391 -22.86 29.88 -4.81
C ASP A 391 -22.35 29.48 -6.18
N ALA A 392 -21.02 29.28 -6.31
CA ALA A 392 -20.39 28.83 -7.55
C ALA A 392 -20.75 27.40 -7.95
N LEU A 393 -21.33 26.62 -7.06
CA LEU A 393 -21.72 25.21 -7.25
C LEU A 393 -23.20 24.96 -6.98
N GLN A 394 -24.04 26.00 -6.87
CA GLN A 394 -25.45 25.86 -6.45
C GLN A 394 -26.24 24.86 -7.30
N ASP A 395 -25.95 24.78 -8.60
CA ASP A 395 -26.60 23.88 -9.55
C ASP A 395 -25.86 22.54 -9.77
N ALA A 396 -24.72 22.32 -9.07
CA ALA A 396 -23.93 21.13 -9.23
C ALA A 396 -24.68 19.89 -8.70
N ARG A 397 -24.53 18.79 -9.45
CA ARG A 397 -24.98 17.46 -9.06
C ARG A 397 -23.81 16.50 -9.12
N PHE A 398 -23.62 15.76 -8.04
CA PHE A 398 -22.55 14.77 -7.94
C PHE A 398 -23.08 13.35 -7.93
N TRP A 399 -24.21 13.13 -7.24
CA TRP A 399 -24.85 11.81 -7.22
C TRP A 399 -25.90 11.68 -8.32
N HIS A 400 -25.81 10.59 -9.08
CA HIS A 400 -26.77 10.20 -10.12
C HIS A 400 -27.20 8.76 -9.86
N ALA A 401 -28.50 8.56 -9.58
CA ALA A 401 -29.04 7.24 -9.35
C ALA A 401 -28.84 6.35 -10.58
N GLN A 402 -28.53 5.09 -10.34
CA GLN A 402 -28.45 4.05 -11.37
C GLN A 402 -29.72 3.18 -11.38
N HIS A 403 -29.85 2.36 -12.42
CA HIS A 403 -31.04 1.52 -12.61
C HIS A 403 -31.06 0.33 -11.64
N SER A 404 -31.57 0.56 -10.44
CA SER A 404 -31.90 -0.51 -9.48
C SER A 404 -33.16 -0.13 -8.71
N PRO A 405 -33.99 -1.10 -8.26
CA PRO A 405 -35.21 -0.79 -7.51
C PRO A 405 -34.95 0.03 -6.23
N SER A 406 -33.83 -0.19 -5.58
CA SER A 406 -33.40 0.55 -4.39
C SER A 406 -33.12 2.02 -4.74
N GLU A 407 -32.35 2.28 -5.78
CA GLU A 407 -31.98 3.64 -6.16
C GLU A 407 -33.14 4.39 -6.84
N GLU A 408 -34.02 3.71 -7.58
CA GLU A 408 -35.24 4.33 -8.11
C GLU A 408 -36.11 4.90 -7.00
N ARG A 409 -36.24 4.19 -5.88
CA ARG A 409 -36.98 4.68 -4.70
C ARG A 409 -36.31 5.93 -4.12
N LEU A 410 -34.98 5.94 -3.97
CA LEU A 410 -34.22 7.09 -3.49
C LEU A 410 -34.35 8.27 -4.47
N TYR A 411 -34.22 8.02 -5.75
CA TYR A 411 -34.38 9.03 -6.80
C TYR A 411 -35.77 9.66 -6.78
N ASN A 412 -36.84 8.85 -6.72
CA ASN A 412 -38.21 9.35 -6.67
C ASN A 412 -38.48 10.21 -5.43
N TRP A 413 -37.87 9.85 -4.28
CA TRP A 413 -37.91 10.69 -3.09
C TRP A 413 -37.19 12.04 -3.33
N MET A 414 -36.03 12.02 -3.95
CA MET A 414 -35.30 13.25 -4.27
C MET A 414 -36.05 14.15 -5.27
N VAL A 415 -36.72 13.54 -6.26
CA VAL A 415 -37.60 14.30 -7.19
C VAL A 415 -38.79 14.90 -6.44
N THR A 416 -39.40 14.18 -5.48
CA THR A 416 -40.46 14.71 -4.64
C THR A 416 -39.99 15.93 -3.82
N CYS A 417 -38.80 15.87 -3.27
CA CYS A 417 -38.22 16.95 -2.48
C CYS A 417 -37.77 18.14 -3.35
N TRP A 418 -36.96 17.90 -4.38
CA TRP A 418 -36.22 18.93 -5.10
C TRP A 418 -36.78 19.27 -6.48
N GLY A 419 -37.80 18.54 -6.95
CA GLY A 419 -38.44 18.80 -8.22
C GLY A 419 -37.46 18.81 -9.41
N GLU A 420 -37.46 19.90 -10.16
CA GLU A 420 -36.69 20.04 -11.40
C GLU A 420 -35.18 19.88 -11.23
N ARG A 421 -34.63 20.16 -10.03
CA ARG A 421 -33.22 19.98 -9.75
C ARG A 421 -32.75 18.52 -9.97
N PHE A 422 -33.61 17.53 -9.74
CA PHE A 422 -33.29 16.12 -9.90
C PHE A 422 -33.89 15.48 -11.15
N LYS A 423 -34.73 16.17 -11.91
CA LYS A 423 -35.32 15.66 -13.15
C LYS A 423 -34.41 15.77 -14.39
N LYS A 424 -33.28 16.46 -14.30
CA LYS A 424 -32.34 16.66 -15.42
C LYS A 424 -31.24 15.59 -15.45
#